data_231885d84afcf7c362029c877936a0f3
#
_entry.id   231885d84afcf7c362029c877936a0f3
#
_cell.length_a   1.000
_cell.length_b   1.000
_cell.length_c   1.000
_cell.angle_alpha   90.00
_cell.angle_beta   90.00
_cell.angle_gamma   90.00
#
_symmetry.space_group_name_H-M   'P 1'
#
loop_
_entity.id
_entity.type
_entity.pdbx_description
1 polymer ?
#
loop_
_entity_poly.entity_id
_entity_poly.type
_entity_poly.pdbx_seq_one_letter_code
_entity_poly.pdbx_strand_id
1 'polypeptide(L)'
;MQQATLLVTASPITASSRWRWGMKVLSTALLMGAALVSTVQANDAAPQDAQKPTEIRIGLPDQSAGSKPFIRGPLGLAHIRQQLEKEFEPQGINIRWSFFKGAGPAVNEALANKQLDVVYLGDLAAIIGRAGSLPTRVLVGSRGSNSYLAATPESGIQRIEDLRGKRIAVYKGTADQLSFERAIKSVGLNERDVRVINLDWTAGKAALAARRVDAVWGGVSLLALRKQGINIVTTSRALGWPNTTQAAVLATQDFIDRYPGTMQQLVNVLVDNAQWIGDAQHLPEYTALMAEQSQIPQTIFQEELKAEDLPFQSSPRLDPFLLSSLQDSIERAKAAGLIRNTFSASDWFAGQFVDRALKAKGLESNWAVYDASGNPAK
;
A
#
# COMPACT_ATOMS: atom_id res chain seq x y z
N MET A 1 -51.36 -41.23 10.23
CA MET A 1 -52.51 -40.76 11.09
C MET A 1 -52.46 -39.26 11.01
N GLN A 2 -53.43 -38.74 10.23
CA GLN A 2 -54.31 -37.57 10.38
C GLN A 2 -53.57 -36.24 10.50
N GLN A 3 -53.52 -35.45 9.47
CA GLN A 3 -54.53 -34.58 8.78
C GLN A 3 -55.38 -33.74 9.77
N ALA A 4 -55.26 -32.43 9.67
CA ALA A 4 -56.40 -31.51 9.71
C ALA A 4 -56.05 -30.18 9.04
N THR A 5 -56.66 -30.01 7.91
CA THR A 5 -56.86 -28.78 7.14
C THR A 5 -58.03 -28.01 7.73
N LEU A 6 -58.00 -26.69 7.80
CA LEU A 6 -59.20 -25.86 7.87
C LEU A 6 -59.01 -24.57 7.07
N LEU A 7 -59.82 -24.52 6.01
CA LEU A 7 -60.23 -23.39 5.18
C LEU A 7 -61.46 -22.71 5.82
N VAL A 8 -61.56 -21.39 5.83
CA VAL A 8 -62.81 -20.63 5.81
C VAL A 8 -62.51 -19.25 5.22
N THR A 9 -62.83 -18.99 4.04
CA THR A 9 -63.98 -18.42 3.28
C THR A 9 -64.13 -16.91 3.43
N ALA A 10 -64.11 -16.30 2.25
CA ALA A 10 -64.48 -14.90 1.97
C ALA A 10 -66.00 -14.69 1.96
N SER A 11 -66.43 -13.47 2.13
CA SER A 11 -67.46 -12.85 1.25
C SER A 11 -67.79 -11.38 1.66
N PRO A 12 -68.29 -10.59 0.73
CA PRO A 12 -68.29 -9.14 0.71
C PRO A 12 -69.64 -8.52 1.04
N ILE A 13 -69.63 -7.23 1.34
CA ILE A 13 -70.87 -6.45 1.36
C ILE A 13 -70.69 -5.14 0.58
N THR A 14 -71.69 -4.96 -0.25
CA THR A 14 -71.92 -3.96 -1.28
C THR A 14 -72.52 -2.66 -0.76
N ALA A 15 -72.22 -1.59 -1.46
CA ALA A 15 -73.12 -0.60 -2.11
C ALA A 15 -73.78 0.53 -1.32
N SER A 16 -73.58 1.67 -1.86
CA SER A 16 -74.47 2.74 -2.34
C SER A 16 -74.91 3.83 -1.37
N SER A 17 -74.57 5.07 -1.74
CA SER A 17 -75.66 6.00 -2.20
C SER A 17 -75.07 7.33 -2.68
N ARG A 18 -75.63 7.71 -3.78
CA ARG A 18 -75.43 8.98 -4.50
C ARG A 18 -76.01 10.14 -3.67
N TRP A 19 -75.40 11.34 -3.74
CA TRP A 19 -76.13 12.52 -4.04
C TRP A 19 -75.33 13.62 -4.72
N ARG A 20 -76.03 14.30 -5.59
CA ARG A 20 -75.58 15.25 -6.63
C ARG A 20 -75.66 16.69 -6.14
N TRP A 21 -75.01 17.56 -6.94
CA TRP A 21 -75.21 19.00 -7.18
C TRP A 21 -74.37 19.97 -6.43
N GLY A 22 -73.67 20.75 -7.27
CA GLY A 22 -73.13 22.06 -6.93
C GLY A 22 -71.97 22.50 -7.85
N MET A 23 -72.31 22.79 -9.11
CA MET A 23 -71.43 23.49 -10.04
C MET A 23 -71.32 24.96 -9.65
N LYS A 24 -70.12 25.49 -9.40
CA LYS A 24 -69.82 26.90 -9.66
C LYS A 24 -68.33 27.05 -10.19
N VAL A 25 -68.28 27.83 -11.18
CA VAL A 25 -67.26 28.15 -12.17
C VAL A 25 -66.18 29.10 -11.62
N LEU A 26 -65.04 29.04 -12.27
CA LEU A 26 -63.90 29.99 -12.43
C LEU A 26 -62.99 30.21 -11.21
N SER A 27 -61.71 29.85 -11.39
CA SER A 27 -60.63 30.81 -11.73
C SER A 27 -59.35 30.06 -12.01
N THR A 28 -58.84 30.26 -13.20
CA THR A 28 -57.52 29.87 -13.71
C THR A 28 -56.41 30.55 -12.88
N ALA A 29 -55.61 29.76 -12.17
CA ALA A 29 -54.33 30.20 -11.70
C ALA A 29 -53.27 29.20 -12.19
N LEU A 30 -52.57 29.56 -13.25
CA LEU A 30 -51.38 28.91 -13.74
C LEU A 30 -50.27 29.09 -12.70
N LEU A 31 -50.09 28.14 -11.81
CA LEU A 31 -48.87 28.04 -10.99
C LEU A 31 -47.85 27.24 -11.79
N MET A 32 -46.93 27.95 -12.46
CA MET A 32 -45.66 27.40 -12.92
C MET A 32 -44.92 26.89 -11.68
N GLY A 33 -44.98 25.59 -11.46
CA GLY A 33 -44.07 24.88 -10.56
C GLY A 33 -42.67 24.87 -11.17
N ALA A 34 -41.85 25.85 -10.85
CA ALA A 34 -40.40 25.74 -11.07
C ALA A 34 -39.90 24.62 -10.18
N ALA A 35 -39.72 23.43 -10.77
CA ALA A 35 -38.95 22.37 -10.15
C ALA A 35 -37.52 22.90 -9.98
N LEU A 36 -37.19 23.33 -8.79
CA LEU A 36 -35.82 23.53 -8.35
C LEU A 36 -35.13 22.15 -8.40
N VAL A 37 -34.57 21.81 -9.53
CA VAL A 37 -33.54 20.77 -9.61
C VAL A 37 -32.35 21.31 -8.83
N SER A 38 -32.31 21.02 -7.56
CA SER A 38 -31.09 21.19 -6.77
C SER A 38 -30.07 20.24 -7.36
N THR A 39 -29.24 20.75 -8.27
CA THR A 39 -27.99 20.10 -8.62
C THR A 39 -27.18 20.02 -7.34
N VAL A 40 -27.09 18.83 -6.77
CA VAL A 40 -26.09 18.52 -5.75
C VAL A 40 -24.75 18.67 -6.48
N GLN A 41 -24.21 19.88 -6.48
CA GLN A 41 -22.82 20.09 -6.80
C GLN A 41 -22.05 19.32 -5.72
N ALA A 42 -21.38 18.24 -6.14
CA ALA A 42 -20.39 17.60 -5.30
C ALA A 42 -19.43 18.70 -4.83
N ASN A 43 -19.43 18.95 -3.54
CA ASN A 43 -18.64 20.01 -2.94
C ASN A 43 -17.17 19.59 -3.06
N ASP A 44 -16.48 20.09 -4.10
CA ASP A 44 -15.04 19.87 -4.36
C ASP A 44 -14.14 20.54 -3.29
N ALA A 45 -14.73 21.12 -2.25
CA ALA A 45 -13.97 21.74 -1.17
C ALA A 45 -13.10 20.70 -0.46
N ALA A 46 -11.87 21.07 -0.18
CA ALA A 46 -10.98 20.22 0.61
C ALA A 46 -11.63 19.92 1.98
N PRO A 47 -11.50 18.69 2.49
CA PRO A 47 -12.05 18.34 3.79
C PRO A 47 -11.42 19.23 4.87
N GLN A 48 -12.21 19.61 5.86
CA GLN A 48 -11.75 20.40 7.00
C GLN A 48 -11.90 19.59 8.28
N ASP A 49 -10.97 19.78 9.18
CA ASP A 49 -11.01 19.16 10.49
C ASP A 49 -11.89 20.01 11.43
N ALA A 50 -12.78 19.37 12.17
CA ALA A 50 -13.54 20.05 13.24
C ALA A 50 -12.61 20.55 14.36
N GLN A 51 -11.55 19.78 14.64
CA GLN A 51 -10.44 20.13 15.53
C GLN A 51 -9.16 19.60 14.92
N LYS A 52 -8.04 20.31 15.07
CA LYS A 52 -6.73 19.82 14.62
C LYS A 52 -6.15 18.83 15.63
N PRO A 53 -5.42 17.78 15.17
CA PRO A 53 -4.63 16.97 16.08
C PRO A 53 -3.49 17.80 16.67
N THR A 54 -3.00 17.43 17.83
CA THR A 54 -1.78 18.01 18.42
C THR A 54 -0.52 17.31 17.93
N GLU A 55 -0.64 16.06 17.45
CA GLU A 55 0.46 15.21 16.99
C GLU A 55 -0.01 14.28 15.88
N ILE A 56 0.89 13.97 14.93
CA ILE A 56 0.76 12.88 13.96
C ILE A 56 1.86 11.87 14.25
N ARG A 57 1.50 10.65 14.62
CA ARG A 57 2.42 9.57 14.98
C ARG A 57 2.64 8.65 13.79
N ILE A 58 3.86 8.66 13.23
CA ILE A 58 4.19 7.97 11.99
C ILE A 58 5.13 6.80 12.27
N GLY A 59 4.75 5.59 11.86
CA GLY A 59 5.52 4.37 12.05
C GLY A 59 6.03 3.76 10.75
N LEU A 60 7.31 3.38 10.70
CA LEU A 60 7.95 2.84 9.50
C LEU A 60 8.91 1.69 9.82
N PRO A 61 9.04 0.67 8.93
CA PRO A 61 10.17 -0.23 8.96
C PRO A 61 11.48 0.53 8.76
N ASP A 62 12.52 0.16 9.48
CA ASP A 62 13.85 0.73 9.29
C ASP A 62 14.70 -0.16 8.36
N GLN A 63 14.94 0.32 7.15
CA GLN A 63 15.75 -0.37 6.12
C GLN A 63 17.21 0.08 6.10
N SER A 64 17.65 0.89 7.07
CA SER A 64 19.04 1.39 7.12
C SER A 64 20.05 0.27 7.39
N ALA A 65 21.25 0.45 6.86
CA ALA A 65 22.42 -0.36 7.23
C ALA A 65 23.21 0.24 8.40
N GLY A 66 22.88 1.46 8.80
CA GLY A 66 23.58 2.23 9.81
C GLY A 66 22.74 2.71 10.97
N SER A 67 23.17 3.80 11.60
CA SER A 67 22.53 4.39 12.78
C SER A 67 21.41 5.38 12.45
N LYS A 68 21.43 6.00 11.26
CA LYS A 68 20.34 6.87 10.82
C LYS A 68 19.17 6.00 10.30
N PRO A 69 17.94 6.20 10.77
CA PRO A 69 16.80 5.43 10.29
C PRO A 69 16.46 5.78 8.84
N PHE A 70 16.05 4.80 8.06
CA PHE A 70 15.81 4.98 6.64
C PHE A 70 14.64 4.14 6.13
N ILE A 71 13.83 4.76 5.31
CA ILE A 71 12.88 4.14 4.38
C ILE A 71 12.91 4.91 3.06
N ARG A 72 12.71 4.23 1.93
CA ARG A 72 12.66 4.86 0.61
C ARG A 72 11.25 5.35 0.28
N GLY A 73 11.13 6.12 -0.80
CA GLY A 73 9.86 6.58 -1.35
C GLY A 73 9.38 7.92 -0.77
N PRO A 74 8.14 8.35 -1.13
CA PRO A 74 7.64 9.68 -0.82
C PRO A 74 7.63 10.03 0.68
N LEU A 75 7.25 9.07 1.54
CA LEU A 75 7.23 9.28 2.99
C LEU A 75 8.66 9.34 3.57
N GLY A 76 9.59 8.52 3.04
CA GLY A 76 10.99 8.58 3.43
C GLY A 76 11.65 9.90 3.02
N LEU A 77 11.34 10.42 1.84
CA LEU A 77 11.81 11.73 1.39
C LEU A 77 11.25 12.85 2.27
N ALA A 78 9.96 12.77 2.65
CA ALA A 78 9.34 13.71 3.57
C ALA A 78 10.08 13.78 4.92
N HIS A 79 10.47 12.61 5.47
CA HIS A 79 11.28 12.53 6.69
C HIS A 79 12.66 13.16 6.52
N ILE A 80 13.40 12.79 5.46
CA ILE A 80 14.78 13.29 5.22
C ILE A 80 14.79 14.82 5.08
N ARG A 81 13.79 15.38 4.40
CA ARG A 81 13.68 16.83 4.12
C ARG A 81 12.88 17.60 5.16
N GLN A 82 12.37 16.91 6.20
CA GLN A 82 11.51 17.51 7.25
C GLN A 82 10.30 18.24 6.65
N GLN A 83 9.68 17.68 5.64
CA GLN A 83 8.60 18.36 4.90
C GLN A 83 7.28 18.33 5.67
N LEU A 84 7.00 17.24 6.40
CA LEU A 84 5.80 17.18 7.23
C LEU A 84 5.92 18.09 8.45
N GLU A 85 7.10 18.20 9.04
CA GLU A 85 7.36 19.16 10.11
C GLU A 85 7.10 20.60 9.61
N LYS A 86 7.68 20.96 8.46
CA LYS A 86 7.48 22.29 7.86
C LYS A 86 6.03 22.59 7.51
N GLU A 87 5.26 21.59 7.09
CA GLU A 87 3.84 21.72 6.75
C GLU A 87 2.97 21.91 8.00
N PHE A 88 3.28 21.17 9.08
CA PHE A 88 2.37 21.05 10.20
C PHE A 88 2.77 21.85 11.45
N GLU A 89 4.04 22.17 11.66
CA GLU A 89 4.51 22.99 12.78
C GLU A 89 3.83 24.38 12.86
N PRO A 90 3.63 25.12 11.73
CA PRO A 90 2.90 26.40 11.78
C PRO A 90 1.44 26.26 12.24
N GLN A 91 0.90 25.04 12.21
CA GLN A 91 -0.47 24.72 12.63
C GLN A 91 -0.52 24.21 14.08
N GLY A 92 0.62 24.13 14.79
CA GLY A 92 0.72 23.59 16.14
C GLY A 92 0.63 22.07 16.20
N ILE A 93 0.88 21.37 15.08
CA ILE A 93 0.82 19.90 15.01
C ILE A 93 2.24 19.35 14.98
N ASN A 94 2.58 18.51 15.96
CA ASN A 94 3.87 17.86 16.05
C ASN A 94 3.93 16.59 15.19
N ILE A 95 5.07 16.32 14.55
CA ILE A 95 5.33 15.08 13.81
C ILE A 95 6.24 14.18 14.63
N ARG A 96 5.77 12.97 14.96
CA ARG A 96 6.55 11.99 15.68
C ARG A 96 6.83 10.76 14.83
N TRP A 97 8.10 10.59 14.46
CA TRP A 97 8.56 9.44 13.71
C TRP A 97 8.98 8.30 14.64
N SER A 98 8.61 7.08 14.25
CA SER A 98 9.03 5.85 14.91
C SER A 98 9.51 4.85 13.86
N PHE A 99 10.78 4.46 13.94
CA PHE A 99 11.38 3.50 13.02
C PHE A 99 11.63 2.16 13.72
N PHE A 100 11.23 1.07 13.07
CA PHE A 100 11.21 -0.26 13.67
C PHE A 100 12.16 -1.22 12.94
N LYS A 101 13.22 -1.66 13.61
CA LYS A 101 14.11 -2.74 13.11
C LYS A 101 13.38 -4.07 12.96
N GLY A 102 12.36 -4.32 13.78
CA GLY A 102 11.45 -5.47 13.67
C GLY A 102 10.50 -5.40 12.47
N ALA A 103 10.70 -4.42 11.57
CA ALA A 103 9.95 -4.20 10.32
C ALA A 103 8.42 -4.19 10.53
N GLY A 104 7.67 -4.71 9.54
CA GLY A 104 6.20 -4.68 9.55
C GLY A 104 5.54 -5.31 10.77
N PRO A 105 5.98 -6.46 11.28
CA PRO A 105 5.43 -7.03 12.51
C PRO A 105 5.48 -6.08 13.71
N ALA A 106 6.61 -5.40 13.93
CA ALA A 106 6.75 -4.44 15.03
C ALA A 106 5.89 -3.17 14.82
N VAL A 107 5.73 -2.71 13.58
CA VAL A 107 4.79 -1.61 13.25
C VAL A 107 3.36 -2.02 13.58
N ASN A 108 2.94 -3.24 13.22
CA ASN A 108 1.60 -3.73 13.53
C ASN A 108 1.35 -3.85 15.04
N GLU A 109 2.34 -4.24 15.82
CA GLU A 109 2.26 -4.27 17.28
C GLU A 109 2.05 -2.87 17.85
N ALA A 110 2.80 -1.88 17.38
CA ALA A 110 2.63 -0.49 17.78
C ALA A 110 1.26 0.09 17.36
N LEU A 111 0.74 -0.28 16.17
CA LEU A 111 -0.62 0.04 15.75
C LEU A 111 -1.68 -0.56 16.67
N ALA A 112 -1.54 -1.86 17.01
CA ALA A 112 -2.46 -2.55 17.92
C ALA A 112 -2.49 -1.89 19.30
N ASN A 113 -1.37 -1.35 19.74
CA ASN A 113 -1.22 -0.58 20.98
C ASN A 113 -1.64 0.90 20.85
N LYS A 114 -2.24 1.30 19.70
CA LYS A 114 -2.69 2.67 19.43
C LYS A 114 -1.58 3.74 19.55
N GLN A 115 -0.34 3.36 19.23
CA GLN A 115 0.82 4.25 19.31
C GLN A 115 1.09 5.00 18.01
N LEU A 116 0.41 4.63 16.92
CA LEU A 116 0.61 5.16 15.57
C LEU A 116 -0.72 5.56 14.92
N ASP A 117 -0.66 6.58 14.08
CA ASP A 117 -1.78 7.09 13.29
C ASP A 117 -1.60 6.79 11.80
N VAL A 118 -0.37 6.97 11.30
CA VAL A 118 0.02 6.76 9.91
C VAL A 118 1.20 5.78 9.88
N VAL A 119 1.20 4.86 8.92
CA VAL A 119 2.29 3.89 8.78
C VAL A 119 2.64 3.66 7.31
N TYR A 120 3.89 3.27 7.06
CA TYR A 120 4.29 2.67 5.80
C TYR A 120 4.53 1.17 6.02
N LEU A 121 3.86 0.34 5.24
CA LEU A 121 3.98 -1.11 5.36
C LEU A 121 4.09 -1.77 3.99
N GLY A 122 4.93 -2.80 3.89
CA GLY A 122 4.87 -3.77 2.81
C GLY A 122 3.56 -4.57 2.84
N ASP A 123 3.16 -5.10 1.69
CA ASP A 123 1.86 -5.73 1.46
C ASP A 123 1.52 -6.80 2.51
N LEU A 124 2.41 -7.78 2.78
CA LEU A 124 2.10 -8.85 3.74
C LEU A 124 1.85 -8.32 5.14
N ALA A 125 2.69 -7.41 5.64
CA ALA A 125 2.51 -6.86 6.99
C ALA A 125 1.21 -6.06 7.10
N ALA A 126 0.91 -5.24 6.08
CA ALA A 126 -0.32 -4.47 6.02
C ALA A 126 -1.57 -5.38 5.99
N ILE A 127 -1.52 -6.46 5.20
CA ILE A 127 -2.59 -7.46 5.09
C ILE A 127 -2.79 -8.21 6.40
N ILE A 128 -1.72 -8.67 7.06
CA ILE A 128 -1.81 -9.33 8.36
C ILE A 128 -2.44 -8.40 9.40
N GLY A 129 -2.03 -7.15 9.44
CA GLY A 129 -2.61 -6.14 10.32
C GLY A 129 -4.12 -5.95 10.08
N ARG A 130 -4.51 -5.74 8.82
CA ARG A 130 -5.93 -5.57 8.44
C ARG A 130 -6.77 -6.81 8.75
N ALA A 131 -6.29 -8.00 8.38
CA ALA A 131 -6.96 -9.26 8.67
C ALA A 131 -7.03 -9.57 10.18
N GLY A 132 -6.09 -9.02 10.96
CA GLY A 132 -6.07 -9.03 12.42
C GLY A 132 -6.93 -7.93 13.06
N SER A 133 -7.81 -7.28 12.28
CA SER A 133 -8.76 -6.25 12.73
C SER A 133 -8.14 -4.89 13.07
N LEU A 134 -6.91 -4.60 12.63
CA LEU A 134 -6.41 -3.23 12.69
C LEU A 134 -7.19 -2.36 11.68
N PRO A 135 -7.88 -1.31 12.14
CA PRO A 135 -8.78 -0.53 11.30
C PRO A 135 -7.99 0.47 10.44
N THR A 136 -7.18 -0.04 9.51
CA THR A 136 -6.36 0.77 8.60
C THR A 136 -7.02 0.97 7.25
N ARG A 137 -6.64 2.06 6.55
CA ARG A 137 -7.02 2.37 5.17
C ARG A 137 -5.78 2.72 4.37
N VAL A 138 -5.72 2.27 3.11
CA VAL A 138 -4.64 2.60 2.18
C VAL A 138 -4.88 4.00 1.61
N LEU A 139 -3.91 4.89 1.82
CA LEU A 139 -3.95 6.29 1.36
C LEU A 139 -3.16 6.50 0.06
N VAL A 140 -1.93 5.98 0.00
CA VAL A 140 -0.99 6.22 -1.11
C VAL A 140 -0.33 4.91 -1.48
N GLY A 141 -0.30 4.60 -2.78
CA GLY A 141 0.37 3.41 -3.30
C GLY A 141 1.90 3.54 -3.25
N SER A 142 2.57 2.40 -3.11
CA SER A 142 4.01 2.23 -3.33
C SER A 142 4.21 0.86 -3.96
N ARG A 143 4.89 0.82 -5.11
CA ARG A 143 4.89 -0.37 -5.96
C ARG A 143 6.24 -0.66 -6.58
N GLY A 144 6.40 -1.90 -7.04
CA GLY A 144 7.45 -2.27 -7.95
C GLY A 144 8.85 -2.28 -7.35
N SER A 145 9.01 -2.30 -6.02
CA SER A 145 10.33 -2.39 -5.44
C SER A 145 10.95 -3.75 -5.73
N ASN A 146 12.20 -3.74 -6.17
CA ASN A 146 12.90 -4.93 -6.60
C ASN A 146 13.46 -5.72 -5.41
N SER A 147 13.29 -7.04 -5.42
CA SER A 147 14.02 -7.97 -4.56
C SER A 147 15.05 -8.73 -5.40
N TYR A 148 16.12 -9.15 -4.76
CA TYR A 148 17.28 -9.79 -5.39
C TYR A 148 17.50 -11.17 -4.79
N LEU A 149 17.80 -12.16 -5.64
CA LEU A 149 18.36 -13.44 -5.20
C LEU A 149 19.88 -13.33 -5.19
N ALA A 150 20.45 -13.23 -4.00
CA ALA A 150 21.91 -13.25 -3.81
C ALA A 150 22.33 -14.62 -3.31
N ALA A 151 23.34 -15.24 -3.93
CA ALA A 151 23.79 -16.59 -3.61
C ALA A 151 25.31 -16.67 -3.51
N THR A 152 25.80 -17.58 -2.64
CA THR A 152 27.23 -17.87 -2.55
C THR A 152 27.67 -18.64 -3.79
N PRO A 153 28.88 -18.42 -4.32
CA PRO A 153 29.37 -19.19 -5.48
C PRO A 153 29.37 -20.70 -5.24
N GLU A 154 29.68 -21.12 -4.03
CA GLU A 154 29.77 -22.54 -3.65
C GLU A 154 28.43 -23.25 -3.60
N SER A 155 27.35 -22.48 -3.54
CA SER A 155 25.98 -23.04 -3.54
C SER A 155 25.59 -23.68 -4.88
N GLY A 156 26.24 -23.27 -5.98
CA GLY A 156 25.92 -23.70 -7.34
C GLY A 156 24.58 -23.13 -7.84
N ILE A 157 23.98 -22.16 -7.16
CA ILE A 157 22.71 -21.54 -7.56
C ILE A 157 22.97 -20.55 -8.70
N GLN A 158 22.42 -20.82 -9.88
CA GLN A 158 22.50 -19.98 -11.07
C GLN A 158 21.12 -19.47 -11.54
N ARG A 159 20.03 -20.07 -11.05
CA ARG A 159 18.64 -19.73 -11.35
C ARG A 159 17.73 -20.13 -10.19
N ILE A 160 16.47 -19.72 -10.22
CA ILE A 160 15.53 -19.97 -9.12
C ILE A 160 15.24 -21.45 -8.91
N GLU A 161 15.22 -22.26 -9.96
CA GLU A 161 15.00 -23.69 -9.91
C GLU A 161 16.05 -24.43 -9.05
N ASP A 162 17.27 -23.87 -8.97
CA ASP A 162 18.37 -24.45 -8.23
C ASP A 162 18.20 -24.28 -6.70
N LEU A 163 17.17 -23.57 -6.25
CA LEU A 163 16.85 -23.38 -4.84
C LEU A 163 16.35 -24.65 -4.14
N ARG A 164 15.99 -25.71 -4.89
CA ARG A 164 15.50 -26.97 -4.31
C ARG A 164 16.49 -27.52 -3.28
N GLY A 165 16.01 -27.70 -2.05
CA GLY A 165 16.83 -28.23 -0.93
C GLY A 165 17.84 -27.26 -0.33
N LYS A 166 18.00 -26.04 -0.88
CA LYS A 166 18.95 -25.04 -0.41
C LYS A 166 18.42 -24.26 0.80
N ARG A 167 19.36 -23.70 1.58
CA ARG A 167 19.08 -22.82 2.74
C ARG A 167 18.96 -21.40 2.27
N ILE A 168 17.76 -20.84 2.35
CA ILE A 168 17.45 -19.49 1.86
C ILE A 168 17.02 -18.61 3.02
N ALA A 169 17.73 -17.51 3.25
CA ALA A 169 17.27 -16.51 4.21
C ALA A 169 16.20 -15.60 3.56
N VAL A 170 15.07 -15.50 4.23
CA VAL A 170 13.94 -14.61 3.86
C VAL A 170 13.41 -13.98 5.13
N TYR A 171 13.14 -12.66 5.12
CA TYR A 171 12.56 -12.01 6.28
C TYR A 171 11.05 -12.21 6.29
N LYS A 172 10.57 -13.17 7.13
CA LYS A 172 9.16 -13.52 7.21
C LYS A 172 8.32 -12.40 7.82
N GLY A 173 7.06 -12.32 7.42
CA GLY A 173 6.13 -11.26 7.82
C GLY A 173 6.33 -9.94 7.07
N THR A 174 7.20 -9.90 6.07
CA THR A 174 7.44 -8.73 5.22
C THR A 174 7.04 -8.98 3.76
N ALA A 175 7.03 -7.94 2.94
CA ALA A 175 6.78 -8.05 1.50
C ALA A 175 7.77 -8.97 0.78
N ASP A 176 9.01 -9.11 1.29
CA ASP A 176 9.99 -10.02 0.73
C ASP A 176 9.54 -11.49 0.78
N GLN A 177 8.77 -11.89 1.82
CA GLN A 177 8.23 -13.24 1.90
C GLN A 177 7.28 -13.52 0.73
N LEU A 178 6.28 -12.66 0.48
CA LEU A 178 5.33 -12.88 -0.62
C LEU A 178 6.01 -12.81 -1.98
N SER A 179 6.95 -11.87 -2.16
CA SER A 179 7.76 -11.78 -3.39
C SER A 179 8.56 -13.06 -3.63
N PHE A 180 9.18 -13.62 -2.59
CA PHE A 180 9.89 -14.90 -2.66
C PHE A 180 8.95 -16.06 -3.01
N GLU A 181 7.79 -16.14 -2.36
CA GLU A 181 6.80 -17.20 -2.65
C GLU A 181 6.30 -17.15 -4.10
N ARG A 182 6.08 -15.92 -4.65
CA ARG A 182 5.75 -15.74 -6.07
C ARG A 182 6.90 -16.23 -6.96
N ALA A 183 8.15 -15.84 -6.64
CA ALA A 183 9.33 -16.19 -7.40
C ALA A 183 9.53 -17.72 -7.49
N ILE A 184 9.47 -18.44 -6.38
CA ILE A 184 9.64 -19.91 -6.40
C ILE A 184 8.44 -20.60 -7.07
N LYS A 185 7.22 -20.08 -6.88
CA LYS A 185 6.02 -20.65 -7.50
C LYS A 185 6.04 -20.50 -9.03
N SER A 186 6.62 -19.43 -9.57
CA SER A 186 6.73 -19.21 -11.03
C SER A 186 7.52 -20.31 -11.74
N VAL A 187 8.36 -21.04 -11.01
CA VAL A 187 9.18 -22.18 -11.52
C VAL A 187 8.73 -23.52 -10.94
N GLY A 188 7.50 -23.61 -10.42
CA GLY A 188 6.93 -24.86 -9.92
C GLY A 188 7.47 -25.33 -8.57
N LEU A 189 8.19 -24.49 -7.83
CA LEU A 189 8.61 -24.74 -6.47
C LEU A 189 7.60 -24.18 -5.46
N ASN A 190 7.68 -24.69 -4.23
CA ASN A 190 6.92 -24.17 -3.08
C ASN A 190 7.84 -24.15 -1.83
N GLU A 191 7.36 -23.57 -0.72
CA GLU A 191 8.17 -23.42 0.49
C GLU A 191 8.70 -24.75 1.05
N ARG A 192 8.04 -25.89 0.79
CA ARG A 192 8.50 -27.21 1.24
C ARG A 192 9.68 -27.77 0.43
N ASP A 193 9.86 -27.22 -0.79
CA ASP A 193 10.97 -27.61 -1.66
C ASP A 193 12.29 -26.93 -1.29
N VAL A 194 12.24 -25.89 -0.43
CA VAL A 194 13.40 -25.08 -0.01
C VAL A 194 13.49 -25.06 1.51
N ARG A 195 14.67 -24.74 2.05
CA ARG A 195 14.86 -24.58 3.50
C ARG A 195 14.87 -23.10 3.85
N VAL A 196 13.68 -22.52 4.04
CA VAL A 196 13.54 -21.10 4.41
C VAL A 196 13.97 -20.88 5.86
N ILE A 197 14.91 -19.95 6.04
CA ILE A 197 15.42 -19.51 7.35
C ILE A 197 14.95 -18.07 7.55
N ASN A 198 14.20 -17.82 8.63
CA ASN A 198 13.75 -16.48 8.97
C ASN A 198 14.89 -15.66 9.57
N LEU A 199 15.42 -14.70 8.81
CA LEU A 199 16.43 -13.76 9.26
C LEU A 199 16.03 -12.35 8.79
N ASP A 200 16.25 -11.35 9.64
CA ASP A 200 16.10 -9.95 9.23
C ASP A 200 17.14 -9.56 8.16
N TRP A 201 16.99 -8.39 7.57
CA TRP A 201 17.85 -7.94 6.47
C TRP A 201 19.34 -7.89 6.82
N THR A 202 19.68 -7.54 8.06
CA THR A 202 21.06 -7.46 8.53
C THR A 202 21.63 -8.85 8.82
N ALA A 203 20.88 -9.66 9.55
CA ALA A 203 21.26 -11.03 9.87
C ALA A 203 21.35 -11.92 8.63
N GLY A 204 20.44 -11.74 7.67
CA GLY A 204 20.47 -12.44 6.38
C GLY A 204 21.76 -12.16 5.57
N LYS A 205 22.12 -10.87 5.44
CA LYS A 205 23.38 -10.47 4.79
C LYS A 205 24.61 -11.05 5.48
N ALA A 206 24.65 -10.96 6.80
CA ALA A 206 25.75 -11.50 7.59
C ALA A 206 25.86 -13.04 7.45
N ALA A 207 24.72 -13.75 7.47
CA ALA A 207 24.68 -15.19 7.29
C ALA A 207 25.16 -15.62 5.90
N LEU A 208 24.79 -14.86 4.84
CA LEU A 208 25.25 -15.11 3.47
C LEU A 208 26.76 -14.88 3.35
N ALA A 209 27.27 -13.76 3.83
CA ALA A 209 28.70 -13.45 3.83
C ALA A 209 29.52 -14.50 4.61
N ALA A 210 28.98 -15.02 5.70
CA ALA A 210 29.56 -16.10 6.50
C ALA A 210 29.27 -17.52 5.95
N ARG A 211 28.65 -17.67 4.80
CA ARG A 211 28.26 -18.95 4.14
C ARG A 211 27.40 -19.88 5.01
N ARG A 212 26.66 -19.31 5.97
CA ARG A 212 25.74 -20.06 6.83
C ARG A 212 24.41 -20.36 6.14
N VAL A 213 24.07 -19.58 5.12
CA VAL A 213 22.97 -19.81 4.16
C VAL A 213 23.52 -19.85 2.75
N ASP A 214 22.82 -20.53 1.84
CA ASP A 214 23.22 -20.71 0.46
C ASP A 214 22.83 -19.51 -0.39
N ALA A 215 21.68 -18.88 -0.04
CA ALA A 215 21.19 -17.67 -0.67
C ALA A 215 20.37 -16.80 0.30
N VAL A 216 20.12 -15.56 -0.13
CA VAL A 216 19.20 -14.60 0.49
C VAL A 216 18.29 -14.02 -0.57
N TRP A 217 17.00 -13.90 -0.26
CA TRP A 217 16.08 -13.08 -1.01
C TRP A 217 15.77 -11.80 -0.23
N GLY A 218 16.02 -10.64 -0.85
CA GLY A 218 15.82 -9.35 -0.17
C GLY A 218 16.13 -8.15 -1.04
N GLY A 219 16.10 -6.97 -0.44
CA GLY A 219 16.20 -5.69 -1.14
C GLY A 219 17.59 -5.30 -1.63
N VAL A 220 17.69 -4.09 -2.16
CA VAL A 220 18.85 -3.49 -2.86
C VAL A 220 20.18 -3.58 -2.13
N SER A 221 20.18 -3.60 -0.78
CA SER A 221 21.41 -3.70 0.01
C SER A 221 22.23 -4.98 -0.26
N LEU A 222 21.61 -6.02 -0.86
CA LEU A 222 22.31 -7.25 -1.27
C LEU A 222 23.33 -7.00 -2.39
N LEU A 223 23.12 -6.00 -3.25
CA LEU A 223 24.03 -5.65 -4.33
C LEU A 223 25.44 -5.30 -3.82
N ALA A 224 25.52 -4.74 -2.61
CA ALA A 224 26.80 -4.41 -1.99
C ALA A 224 27.68 -5.65 -1.71
N LEU A 225 27.08 -6.84 -1.56
CA LEU A 225 27.80 -8.09 -1.28
C LEU A 225 28.56 -8.64 -2.51
N ARG A 226 28.32 -8.11 -3.71
CA ARG A 226 29.11 -8.46 -4.91
C ARG A 226 30.60 -8.23 -4.71
N LYS A 227 30.99 -7.20 -3.95
CA LYS A 227 32.40 -6.93 -3.58
C LYS A 227 33.00 -8.02 -2.69
N GLN A 228 32.18 -8.89 -2.10
CA GLN A 228 32.58 -10.03 -1.28
C GLN A 228 32.46 -11.36 -2.02
N GLY A 229 32.28 -11.32 -3.35
CA GLY A 229 32.17 -12.50 -4.21
C GLY A 229 30.78 -13.17 -4.19
N ILE A 230 29.75 -12.49 -3.70
CA ILE A 230 28.38 -12.99 -3.75
C ILE A 230 27.78 -12.71 -5.13
N ASN A 231 27.16 -13.73 -5.73
CA ASN A 231 26.48 -13.63 -7.01
C ASN A 231 25.07 -13.07 -6.85
N ILE A 232 24.68 -12.11 -7.70
CA ILE A 232 23.26 -11.74 -7.87
C ILE A 232 22.72 -12.60 -9.01
N VAL A 233 21.87 -13.56 -8.69
CA VAL A 233 21.38 -14.59 -9.61
C VAL A 233 20.26 -14.07 -10.48
N THR A 234 19.29 -13.41 -9.86
CA THR A 234 18.12 -12.82 -10.55
C THR A 234 17.44 -11.78 -9.66
N THR A 235 16.42 -11.14 -10.21
CA THR A 235 15.61 -10.15 -9.49
C THR A 235 14.13 -10.44 -9.63
N SER A 236 13.32 -9.97 -8.71
CA SER A 236 11.86 -10.06 -8.79
C SER A 236 11.33 -9.36 -10.05
N ARG A 237 11.95 -8.24 -10.45
CA ARG A 237 11.57 -7.49 -11.66
C ARG A 237 11.80 -8.30 -12.95
N ALA A 238 12.87 -9.08 -13.01
CA ALA A 238 13.16 -9.97 -14.15
C ALA A 238 12.07 -11.03 -14.34
N LEU A 239 11.31 -11.34 -13.28
CA LEU A 239 10.17 -12.28 -13.30
C LEU A 239 8.82 -11.58 -13.60
N GLY A 240 8.83 -10.25 -13.83
CA GLY A 240 7.66 -9.43 -14.11
C GLY A 240 7.19 -8.58 -12.92
N TRP A 241 6.52 -7.47 -13.21
CA TRP A 241 6.05 -6.52 -12.19
C TRP A 241 5.25 -7.15 -11.03
N PRO A 242 4.35 -8.13 -11.25
CA PRO A 242 3.61 -8.76 -10.15
C PRO A 242 4.49 -9.49 -9.13
N ASN A 243 5.74 -9.85 -9.49
CA ASN A 243 6.67 -10.51 -8.57
C ASN A 243 7.45 -9.54 -7.68
N THR A 244 7.42 -8.24 -7.99
CA THR A 244 8.04 -7.20 -7.17
C THR A 244 7.32 -7.04 -5.83
N THR A 245 7.94 -6.36 -4.87
CA THR A 245 7.28 -6.04 -3.60
C THR A 245 6.36 -4.84 -3.75
N GLN A 246 5.21 -4.92 -3.11
CA GLN A 246 4.25 -3.83 -3.01
C GLN A 246 4.22 -3.32 -1.57
N ALA A 247 3.85 -2.05 -1.42
CA ALA A 247 3.70 -1.40 -0.14
C ALA A 247 2.65 -0.28 -0.22
N ALA A 248 2.35 0.32 0.91
CA ALA A 248 1.45 1.48 0.95
C ALA A 248 1.74 2.36 2.17
N VAL A 249 1.36 3.63 2.06
CA VAL A 249 1.09 4.48 3.21
C VAL A 249 -0.35 4.24 3.64
N LEU A 250 -0.53 3.90 4.90
CA LEU A 250 -1.83 3.66 5.49
C LEU A 250 -2.06 4.60 6.68
N ALA A 251 -3.32 4.89 6.98
CA ALA A 251 -3.68 5.51 8.24
C ALA A 251 -4.77 4.71 8.96
N THR A 252 -4.91 4.93 10.26
CA THR A 252 -6.01 4.36 11.03
C THR A 252 -7.32 5.04 10.63
N GLN A 253 -8.41 4.27 10.58
CA GLN A 253 -9.74 4.81 10.25
C GLN A 253 -10.14 5.92 11.22
N ASP A 254 -9.86 5.75 12.51
CA ASP A 254 -10.17 6.75 13.54
C ASP A 254 -9.47 8.09 13.28
N PHE A 255 -8.19 8.06 12.84
CA PHE A 255 -7.48 9.30 12.53
C PHE A 255 -8.02 9.98 11.27
N ILE A 256 -8.36 9.20 10.24
CA ILE A 256 -9.00 9.70 9.00
C ILE A 256 -10.34 10.36 9.31
N ASP A 257 -11.16 9.74 10.13
CA ASP A 257 -12.51 10.23 10.44
C ASP A 257 -12.48 11.52 11.25
N ARG A 258 -11.53 11.65 12.18
CA ARG A 258 -11.37 12.84 13.01
C ARG A 258 -10.65 13.98 12.32
N TYR A 259 -9.69 13.67 11.44
CA TYR A 259 -8.77 14.65 10.87
C TYR A 259 -8.63 14.49 9.34
N PRO A 260 -9.75 14.54 8.58
CA PRO A 260 -9.71 14.34 7.12
C PRO A 260 -8.95 15.46 6.40
N GLY A 261 -8.96 16.68 6.92
CA GLY A 261 -8.19 17.82 6.40
C GLY A 261 -6.69 17.64 6.58
N THR A 262 -6.27 17.25 7.78
CA THR A 262 -4.88 16.92 8.09
C THR A 262 -4.38 15.77 7.20
N MET A 263 -5.22 14.72 6.99
CA MET A 263 -4.86 13.62 6.09
C MET A 263 -4.71 14.09 4.64
N GLN A 264 -5.57 14.98 4.17
CA GLN A 264 -5.43 15.54 2.82
C GLN A 264 -4.12 16.32 2.65
N GLN A 265 -3.76 17.15 3.63
CA GLN A 265 -2.49 17.89 3.59
C GLN A 265 -1.28 16.93 3.58
N LEU A 266 -1.29 15.89 4.42
CA LEU A 266 -0.24 14.87 4.41
C LEU A 266 -0.14 14.19 3.04
N VAL A 267 -1.24 13.77 2.45
CA VAL A 267 -1.24 13.14 1.13
C VAL A 267 -0.77 14.11 0.04
N ASN A 268 -1.09 15.40 0.14
CA ASN A 268 -0.59 16.42 -0.79
C ASN A 268 0.95 16.48 -0.80
N VAL A 269 1.59 16.45 0.39
CA VAL A 269 3.07 16.40 0.52
C VAL A 269 3.63 15.12 -0.10
N LEU A 270 2.96 13.97 0.11
CA LEU A 270 3.41 12.71 -0.48
C LEU A 270 3.29 12.68 -2.00
N VAL A 271 2.26 13.30 -2.56
CA VAL A 271 2.09 13.41 -4.03
C VAL A 271 3.17 14.31 -4.63
N ASP A 272 3.52 15.43 -3.99
CA ASP A 272 4.64 16.28 -4.43
C ASP A 272 5.97 15.51 -4.42
N ASN A 273 6.20 14.73 -3.38
CA ASN A 273 7.40 13.88 -3.29
C ASN A 273 7.41 12.77 -4.34
N ALA A 274 6.25 12.17 -4.61
CA ALA A 274 6.11 11.17 -5.67
C ALA A 274 6.45 11.77 -7.05
N GLN A 275 5.97 12.98 -7.34
CA GLN A 275 6.30 13.71 -8.56
C GLN A 275 7.80 14.01 -8.64
N TRP A 276 8.37 14.53 -7.58
CA TRP A 276 9.80 14.85 -7.53
C TRP A 276 10.68 13.61 -7.72
N ILE A 277 10.34 12.47 -7.09
CA ILE A 277 11.06 11.20 -7.25
C ILE A 277 10.93 10.65 -8.67
N GLY A 278 9.78 10.83 -9.31
CA GLY A 278 9.50 10.34 -10.66
C GLY A 278 10.23 11.11 -11.76
N ASP A 279 10.77 12.28 -11.46
CA ASP A 279 11.55 13.09 -12.41
C ASP A 279 13.03 12.64 -12.42
N ALA A 280 13.47 12.14 -13.58
CA ALA A 280 14.85 11.67 -13.76
C ALA A 280 15.90 12.74 -13.49
N GLN A 281 15.56 14.03 -13.57
CA GLN A 281 16.48 15.13 -13.26
C GLN A 281 16.87 15.14 -11.77
N HIS A 282 16.00 14.65 -10.90
CA HIS A 282 16.25 14.59 -9.46
C HIS A 282 16.98 13.29 -9.02
N LEU A 283 17.20 12.34 -9.93
CA LEU A 283 17.81 11.05 -9.59
C LEU A 283 19.19 11.17 -8.90
N PRO A 284 20.10 12.06 -9.34
CA PRO A 284 21.41 12.21 -8.66
C PRO A 284 21.24 12.68 -7.21
N GLU A 285 20.36 13.66 -6.95
CA GLU A 285 20.09 14.16 -5.61
C GLU A 285 19.37 13.12 -4.77
N TYR A 286 18.33 12.46 -5.32
CA TYR A 286 17.59 11.43 -4.60
C TYR A 286 18.47 10.28 -4.16
N THR A 287 19.36 9.79 -5.04
CA THR A 287 20.29 8.70 -4.69
C THR A 287 21.34 9.13 -3.66
N ALA A 288 21.77 10.40 -3.67
CA ALA A 288 22.68 10.94 -2.66
C ALA A 288 22.00 11.01 -1.28
N LEU A 289 20.78 11.51 -1.21
CA LEU A 289 19.98 11.56 0.03
C LEU A 289 19.75 10.16 0.60
N MET A 290 19.37 9.19 -0.25
CA MET A 290 19.22 7.81 0.19
C MET A 290 20.52 7.21 0.71
N ALA A 291 21.65 7.45 0.06
CA ALA A 291 22.94 6.93 0.47
C ALA A 291 23.39 7.51 1.82
N GLU A 292 23.26 8.81 1.99
CA GLU A 292 23.59 9.48 3.26
C GLU A 292 22.78 8.92 4.42
N GLN A 293 21.48 8.75 4.21
CA GLN A 293 20.58 8.30 5.27
C GLN A 293 20.71 6.81 5.57
N SER A 294 20.78 5.97 4.53
CA SER A 294 20.81 4.51 4.68
C SER A 294 22.16 3.92 4.99
N GLN A 295 23.25 4.65 4.71
CA GLN A 295 24.64 4.16 4.69
C GLN A 295 24.88 3.03 3.66
N ILE A 296 24.05 2.96 2.63
CA ILE A 296 24.26 2.12 1.45
C ILE A 296 24.95 3.00 0.38
N PRO A 297 26.01 2.53 -0.29
CA PRO A 297 26.72 3.35 -1.29
C PRO A 297 25.79 3.90 -2.38
N GLN A 298 25.92 5.19 -2.72
CA GLN A 298 25.10 5.87 -3.74
C GLN A 298 25.09 5.13 -5.08
N THR A 299 26.24 4.56 -5.48
CA THR A 299 26.37 3.81 -6.73
C THR A 299 25.41 2.61 -6.81
N ILE A 300 25.05 2.02 -5.68
CA ILE A 300 24.08 0.92 -5.61
C ILE A 300 22.66 1.42 -5.95
N PHE A 301 22.27 2.56 -5.41
CA PHE A 301 20.97 3.18 -5.76
C PHE A 301 20.95 3.68 -7.19
N GLN A 302 22.03 4.27 -7.67
CA GLN A 302 22.15 4.71 -9.06
C GLN A 302 22.01 3.53 -10.04
N GLU A 303 22.65 2.40 -9.74
CA GLU A 303 22.54 1.19 -10.55
C GLU A 303 21.10 0.65 -10.56
N GLU A 304 20.49 0.52 -9.39
CA GLU A 304 19.12 0.03 -9.25
C GLU A 304 18.15 0.92 -10.03
N LEU A 305 18.12 2.22 -9.74
CA LEU A 305 17.13 3.13 -10.29
C LEU A 305 17.35 3.47 -11.76
N LYS A 306 18.57 3.31 -12.28
CA LYS A 306 18.82 3.46 -13.73
C LYS A 306 18.10 2.43 -14.58
N ALA A 307 17.87 1.23 -14.04
CA ALA A 307 17.22 0.12 -14.72
C ALA A 307 15.70 0.08 -14.48
N GLU A 308 15.17 1.00 -13.67
CA GLU A 308 13.77 0.99 -13.24
C GLU A 308 12.92 2.03 -14.00
N ASP A 309 11.63 1.74 -14.09
CA ASP A 309 10.61 2.69 -14.55
C ASP A 309 10.22 3.60 -13.39
N LEU A 310 10.88 4.74 -13.27
CA LEU A 310 10.64 5.71 -12.20
C LEU A 310 9.19 6.21 -12.17
N PRO A 311 8.54 6.56 -13.30
CA PRO A 311 7.12 6.92 -13.32
C PRO A 311 6.23 5.82 -12.76
N PHE A 312 6.49 4.55 -13.08
CA PHE A 312 5.74 3.43 -12.52
C PHE A 312 5.95 3.33 -11.01
N GLN A 313 7.20 3.31 -10.56
CA GLN A 313 7.54 3.12 -9.14
C GLN A 313 7.11 4.28 -8.25
N SER A 314 7.19 5.52 -8.76
CA SER A 314 6.80 6.71 -8.00
C SER A 314 5.31 6.97 -7.97
N SER A 315 4.51 6.27 -8.80
CA SER A 315 3.06 6.53 -8.90
C SER A 315 2.36 6.37 -7.55
N PRO A 316 1.70 7.41 -7.03
CA PRO A 316 0.95 7.36 -5.78
C PRO A 316 -0.42 6.71 -5.93
N ARG A 317 -0.85 6.42 -7.18
CA ARG A 317 -2.20 5.98 -7.53
C ARG A 317 -2.55 4.65 -6.90
N LEU A 318 -3.83 4.52 -6.55
CA LEU A 318 -4.46 3.26 -6.16
C LEU A 318 -5.17 2.66 -7.39
N ASP A 319 -4.40 2.33 -8.40
CA ASP A 319 -4.86 1.89 -9.72
C ASP A 319 -5.08 0.36 -9.80
N PRO A 320 -5.57 -0.18 -10.94
CA PRO A 320 -5.82 -1.60 -11.12
C PRO A 320 -4.61 -2.50 -10.86
N PHE A 321 -3.38 -2.03 -11.14
CA PHE A 321 -2.17 -2.79 -10.81
C PHE A 321 -2.04 -3.02 -9.31
N LEU A 322 -2.11 -1.94 -8.52
CA LEU A 322 -1.96 -2.05 -7.06
C LEU A 322 -3.11 -2.84 -6.46
N LEU A 323 -4.34 -2.61 -6.94
CA LEU A 323 -5.52 -3.35 -6.50
C LEU A 323 -5.36 -4.86 -6.73
N SER A 324 -5.01 -5.26 -7.94
CA SER A 324 -4.81 -6.67 -8.30
C SER A 324 -3.65 -7.31 -7.51
N SER A 325 -2.53 -6.58 -7.36
CA SER A 325 -1.38 -7.06 -6.61
C SER A 325 -1.69 -7.26 -5.13
N LEU A 326 -2.43 -6.34 -4.50
CA LEU A 326 -2.84 -6.51 -3.09
C LEU A 326 -3.89 -7.62 -2.95
N GLN A 327 -4.81 -7.77 -3.89
CA GLN A 327 -5.78 -8.86 -3.86
C GLN A 327 -5.10 -10.24 -3.98
N ASP A 328 -4.15 -10.40 -4.92
CA ASP A 328 -3.32 -11.61 -5.02
C ASP A 328 -2.53 -11.87 -3.72
N SER A 329 -1.99 -10.81 -3.11
CA SER A 329 -1.27 -10.91 -1.83
C SER A 329 -2.18 -11.40 -0.69
N ILE A 330 -3.44 -10.93 -0.62
CA ILE A 330 -4.45 -11.36 0.36
C ILE A 330 -4.76 -12.85 0.18
N GLU A 331 -4.98 -13.28 -1.05
CA GLU A 331 -5.29 -14.67 -1.37
C GLU A 331 -4.13 -15.61 -1.06
N ARG A 332 -2.89 -15.19 -1.38
CA ARG A 332 -1.67 -15.94 -1.02
C ARG A 332 -1.47 -16.02 0.48
N ALA A 333 -1.63 -14.91 1.19
CA ALA A 333 -1.52 -14.90 2.65
C ALA A 333 -2.54 -15.86 3.30
N LYS A 334 -3.76 -15.95 2.74
CA LYS A 334 -4.78 -16.94 3.16
C LYS A 334 -4.35 -18.36 2.84
N ALA A 335 -3.90 -18.62 1.62
CA ALA A 335 -3.46 -19.94 1.18
C ALA A 335 -2.26 -20.47 1.98
N ALA A 336 -1.37 -19.55 2.39
CA ALA A 336 -0.23 -19.87 3.27
C ALA A 336 -0.59 -19.98 4.75
N GLY A 337 -1.86 -19.75 5.14
CA GLY A 337 -2.31 -19.81 6.54
C GLY A 337 -1.84 -18.61 7.39
N LEU A 338 -1.36 -17.54 6.77
CA LEU A 338 -0.86 -16.35 7.47
C LEU A 338 -2.00 -15.44 7.95
N ILE A 339 -3.17 -15.53 7.33
CA ILE A 339 -4.40 -14.87 7.76
C ILE A 339 -5.57 -15.86 7.82
N ARG A 340 -6.54 -15.59 8.69
CA ARG A 340 -7.72 -16.48 8.86
C ARG A 340 -8.79 -16.22 7.82
N ASN A 341 -9.04 -14.95 7.47
CA ASN A 341 -10.09 -14.53 6.55
C ASN A 341 -9.50 -13.61 5.49
N THR A 342 -10.01 -13.70 4.26
CA THR A 342 -9.74 -12.73 3.20
C THR A 342 -10.66 -11.52 3.35
N PHE A 343 -10.30 -10.46 2.67
CA PHE A 343 -11.10 -9.24 2.52
C PHE A 343 -10.86 -8.65 1.12
N SER A 344 -11.75 -7.74 0.69
CA SER A 344 -11.61 -7.06 -0.59
C SER A 344 -10.55 -5.95 -0.48
N ALA A 345 -9.57 -5.95 -1.40
CA ALA A 345 -8.58 -4.89 -1.46
C ALA A 345 -9.22 -3.54 -1.83
N SER A 346 -10.30 -3.53 -2.66
CA SER A 346 -11.01 -2.30 -3.03
C SER A 346 -11.64 -1.61 -1.81
N ASP A 347 -12.19 -2.38 -0.88
CA ASP A 347 -12.84 -1.83 0.33
C ASP A 347 -11.81 -1.27 1.33
N TRP A 348 -10.54 -1.55 1.11
CA TRP A 348 -9.44 -1.07 1.95
C TRP A 348 -8.91 0.29 1.50
N PHE A 349 -9.15 0.66 0.25
CA PHE A 349 -8.63 1.89 -0.33
C PHE A 349 -9.39 3.14 0.18
N ALA A 350 -8.65 4.21 0.42
CA ALA A 350 -9.15 5.56 0.66
C ALA A 350 -8.62 6.50 -0.46
N GLY A 351 -8.90 6.12 -1.72
CA GLY A 351 -8.36 6.76 -2.92
C GLY A 351 -8.73 8.23 -3.10
N GLN A 352 -9.83 8.66 -2.48
CA GLN A 352 -10.31 10.05 -2.58
C GLN A 352 -9.25 11.09 -2.18
N PHE A 353 -8.28 10.73 -1.32
CA PHE A 353 -7.21 11.64 -0.91
C PHE A 353 -6.19 11.86 -2.03
N VAL A 354 -5.73 10.77 -2.66
CA VAL A 354 -4.81 10.87 -3.82
C VAL A 354 -5.51 11.54 -4.98
N ASP A 355 -6.73 11.14 -5.32
CA ASP A 355 -7.46 11.69 -6.47
C ASP A 355 -7.67 13.21 -6.32
N ARG A 356 -8.03 13.65 -5.11
CA ARG A 356 -8.17 15.07 -4.80
C ARG A 356 -6.83 15.81 -4.86
N ALA A 357 -5.74 15.21 -4.37
CA ALA A 357 -4.40 15.79 -4.45
C ALA A 357 -3.95 15.94 -5.90
N LEU A 358 -4.14 14.91 -6.74
CA LEU A 358 -3.82 14.94 -8.16
C LEU A 358 -4.60 16.04 -8.88
N LYS A 359 -5.91 16.12 -8.66
CA LYS A 359 -6.78 17.14 -9.24
C LYS A 359 -6.37 18.55 -8.83
N ALA A 360 -6.17 18.78 -7.53
CA ALA A 360 -5.80 20.10 -7.01
C ALA A 360 -4.45 20.62 -7.53
N LYS A 361 -3.57 19.70 -7.94
CA LYS A 361 -2.22 20.02 -8.47
C LYS A 361 -2.13 19.95 -9.99
N GLY A 362 -3.20 19.59 -10.70
CA GLY A 362 -3.19 19.38 -12.16
C GLY A 362 -2.30 18.21 -12.59
N LEU A 363 -2.20 17.17 -11.75
CA LEU A 363 -1.32 16.01 -11.95
C LEU A 363 -2.06 14.74 -12.37
N GLU A 364 -3.34 14.85 -12.81
CA GLU A 364 -4.15 13.68 -13.18
C GLU A 364 -3.54 12.88 -14.35
N SER A 365 -2.79 13.52 -15.23
CA SER A 365 -2.11 12.87 -16.34
C SER A 365 -0.61 12.61 -16.12
N ASN A 366 -0.07 12.99 -14.96
CA ASN A 366 1.38 12.86 -14.69
C ASN A 366 1.85 11.39 -14.59
N TRP A 367 0.99 10.51 -14.15
CA TRP A 367 1.23 9.08 -14.12
C TRP A 367 0.20 8.33 -14.94
N ALA A 368 0.63 7.36 -15.71
CA ALA A 368 -0.27 6.42 -16.36
C ALA A 368 -1.11 5.66 -15.30
N VAL A 369 -2.29 5.24 -15.69
CA VAL A 369 -3.02 4.18 -14.98
C VAL A 369 -2.49 2.85 -15.49
N TYR A 370 -2.13 1.95 -14.59
CA TYR A 370 -1.54 0.65 -14.97
C TYR A 370 -2.55 -0.47 -14.79
N ASP A 371 -2.59 -1.40 -15.74
CA ASP A 371 -3.38 -2.62 -15.66
C ASP A 371 -2.80 -3.61 -14.63
N ALA A 372 -3.49 -4.73 -14.41
CA ALA A 372 -3.07 -5.75 -13.44
C ALA A 372 -1.68 -6.36 -13.73
N SER A 373 -1.19 -6.26 -14.96
CA SER A 373 0.13 -6.76 -15.37
C SER A 373 1.23 -5.70 -15.26
N GLY A 374 0.86 -4.45 -14.97
CA GLY A 374 1.78 -3.32 -14.87
C GLY A 374 2.08 -2.65 -16.22
N ASN A 375 1.22 -2.84 -17.22
CA ASN A 375 1.30 -2.10 -18.47
C ASN A 375 0.44 -0.83 -18.37
N PRO A 376 0.83 0.29 -19.01
CA PRO A 376 -0.04 1.46 -19.11
C PRO A 376 -1.38 1.06 -19.73
N ALA A 377 -2.48 1.41 -19.06
CA ALA A 377 -3.82 1.23 -19.60
C ALA A 377 -4.01 2.14 -20.83
N LYS A 378 -4.67 1.60 -21.85
CA LYS A 378 -4.96 2.31 -23.10
C LYS A 378 -6.07 3.34 -22.92
#